data_2eb043636315cb46559fe781a6d81540
#
_entry.id   2eb043636315cb46559fe781a6d81540
#
_cell.length_a   1.000
_cell.length_b   1.000
_cell.length_c   1.000
_cell.angle_alpha   90.00
_cell.angle_beta   90.00
_cell.angle_gamma   90.00
#
_symmetry.space_group_name_H-M   'P 1'
#
loop_
_entity.id
_entity.type
_entity.pdbx_description
1 polymer ?
#
loop_
_entity_poly.entity_id
_entity_poly.type
_entity_poly.pdbx_seq_one_letter_code
_entity_poly.pdbx_strand_id
1 'polypeptide(L)'
;MLELLHIENIAVIESADISFRPGFNALTGETGAGKSIVSDAMSAVLGGRASRELIRTGADKAFVSAVFSQVPSTLPGLADNGVTPDEDGNLLLQREICGDGKNVCRANGRPLTVTQLRQIGGELLNIHGQHDGQQLLDEEQHGAYLDRFGRMEAPLAAYRSAYDAMAAIRDQIRSLQMNEAEKARRMDSLRFQIDELERAELVPGEEEELNARRELLRNGEKYIAALSGADYCLSGDDNGAGAVSAIREAEETLRGIRTLSDELGELYKRLESIRCEVYDLAETIRDKRAEFAFSPAELDAAEARTDQLYRLKKKYGATVEDMIAYLEQCRSELDAMETADDTLILLNGKLKKAEAVVRAAGAELTQKRKTAAQALEQRIQSELRDLDMNKVRFAIEFTEKEPAADGCNVIRFLMSANAGEDLRPIAKIASGGELARIMLALKNVLAEQESIATLVFDEVDTGVSGRAAQKVAEKLTQVARHKQVLCVTHLPQLAAMADTHFSVEKGESGGRTFTRVIQLDREARKAELARITGGSQVTPALLESAGELLDQADAYRKQHFV
;
A
#
# COMPACT_ATOMS: atom_id res chain seq x y z
N MET A 1 29.31 -0.42 0.71
CA MET A 1 29.81 -1.53 1.56
C MET A 1 29.62 -1.18 3.02
N LEU A 2 29.43 -2.16 3.92
CA LEU A 2 29.33 -1.90 5.37
C LEU A 2 30.73 -1.56 5.91
N GLU A 3 30.89 -0.38 6.49
CA GLU A 3 32.16 0.12 7.01
C GLU A 3 32.24 0.01 8.53
N LEU A 4 31.17 0.41 9.22
CA LEU A 4 31.10 0.40 10.68
C LEU A 4 29.75 -0.14 11.14
N LEU A 5 29.77 -1.03 12.10
CA LEU A 5 28.59 -1.47 12.85
C LEU A 5 28.81 -1.13 14.32
N HIS A 6 27.93 -0.28 14.87
CA HIS A 6 27.89 0.05 16.29
C HIS A 6 26.70 -0.61 16.95
N ILE A 7 26.91 -1.28 18.06
CA ILE A 7 25.90 -2.04 18.80
C ILE A 7 25.92 -1.58 20.26
N GLU A 8 24.76 -1.26 20.83
CA GLU A 8 24.58 -0.97 22.25
C GLU A 8 23.41 -1.73 22.84
N ASN A 9 23.62 -2.35 23.99
CA ASN A 9 22.62 -3.03 24.81
C ASN A 9 21.82 -4.11 24.03
N ILE A 10 22.50 -4.89 23.19
CA ILE A 10 21.89 -6.02 22.49
C ILE A 10 22.35 -7.33 23.14
N ALA A 11 21.44 -8.07 23.72
CA ALA A 11 21.65 -9.36 24.40
C ALA A 11 22.82 -9.30 25.40
N VAL A 12 23.95 -9.96 25.12
CA VAL A 12 25.15 -9.95 25.97
C VAL A 12 26.16 -8.86 25.58
N ILE A 13 25.91 -8.12 24.49
CA ILE A 13 26.76 -7.01 24.05
C ILE A 13 26.30 -5.73 24.74
N GLU A 14 27.17 -5.13 25.55
CA GLU A 14 26.92 -3.83 26.18
C GLU A 14 27.21 -2.69 25.20
N SER A 15 28.40 -2.72 24.60
CA SER A 15 28.82 -1.80 23.52
C SER A 15 29.90 -2.47 22.67
N ALA A 16 29.75 -2.36 21.34
CA ALA A 16 30.77 -2.84 20.40
C ALA A 16 30.79 -1.98 19.14
N ASP A 17 32.00 -1.63 18.70
CA ASP A 17 32.30 -0.99 17.42
C ASP A 17 33.08 -1.98 16.55
N ILE A 18 32.54 -2.32 15.37
CA ILE A 18 33.14 -3.28 14.45
C ILE A 18 33.37 -2.57 13.11
N SER A 19 34.65 -2.32 12.81
CA SER A 19 35.07 -1.71 11.54
C SER A 19 35.41 -2.78 10.53
N PHE A 20 34.51 -3.01 9.57
CA PHE A 20 34.70 -3.98 8.50
C PHE A 20 35.59 -3.42 7.38
N ARG A 21 36.22 -4.32 6.63
CA ARG A 21 37.05 -3.98 5.48
C ARG A 21 36.45 -4.53 4.19
N PRO A 22 36.78 -3.97 3.02
CA PRO A 22 36.51 -4.64 1.75
C PRO A 22 37.12 -6.04 1.71
N GLY A 23 36.54 -6.94 0.91
CA GLY A 23 36.99 -8.32 0.82
C GLY A 23 36.34 -9.24 1.83
N PHE A 24 37.04 -10.28 2.26
CA PHE A 24 36.52 -11.34 3.11
C PHE A 24 36.79 -11.06 4.60
N ASN A 25 35.72 -10.84 5.38
CA ASN A 25 35.77 -10.65 6.83
C ASN A 25 35.24 -11.90 7.54
N ALA A 26 36.00 -12.53 8.41
CA ALA A 26 35.55 -13.64 9.25
C ALA A 26 35.35 -13.21 10.70
N LEU A 27 34.27 -13.70 11.32
CA LEU A 27 34.00 -13.54 12.75
C LEU A 27 34.02 -14.94 13.39
N THR A 28 34.97 -15.14 14.32
CA THR A 28 35.09 -16.37 15.11
C THR A 28 34.80 -16.08 16.58
N GLY A 29 34.79 -17.10 17.42
CA GLY A 29 34.56 -17.00 18.86
C GLY A 29 33.91 -18.25 19.42
N GLU A 30 33.76 -18.32 20.73
CA GLU A 30 33.10 -19.45 21.38
C GLU A 30 31.60 -19.55 21.07
N THR A 31 31.04 -20.77 21.16
CA THR A 31 29.61 -20.99 21.05
C THR A 31 28.90 -20.23 22.18
N GLY A 32 27.93 -19.38 21.81
CA GLY A 32 27.24 -18.52 22.77
C GLY A 32 28.02 -17.24 23.17
N ALA A 33 29.18 -16.93 22.54
CA ALA A 33 29.93 -15.68 22.77
C ALA A 33 29.27 -14.44 22.14
N GLY A 34 28.20 -14.60 21.39
CA GLY A 34 27.51 -13.47 20.77
C GLY A 34 27.75 -13.32 19.27
N LYS A 35 28.32 -14.33 18.58
CA LYS A 35 28.49 -14.30 17.11
C LYS A 35 27.18 -14.06 16.37
N SER A 36 26.15 -14.85 16.67
CA SER A 36 24.82 -14.69 16.06
C SER A 36 24.17 -13.35 16.44
N ILE A 37 24.54 -12.79 17.61
CA ILE A 37 24.03 -11.47 18.04
C ILE A 37 24.53 -10.35 17.12
N VAL A 38 25.75 -10.47 16.56
CA VAL A 38 26.26 -9.51 15.55
C VAL A 38 25.42 -9.61 14.28
N SER A 39 25.06 -10.82 13.86
CA SER A 39 24.15 -11.07 12.73
C SER A 39 22.73 -10.51 13.01
N ASP A 40 22.20 -10.74 14.22
CA ASP A 40 20.92 -10.19 14.66
C ASP A 40 20.93 -8.65 14.71
N ALA A 41 22.03 -8.05 15.16
CA ALA A 41 22.19 -6.60 15.15
C ALA A 41 22.21 -6.03 13.72
N MET A 42 22.92 -6.68 12.80
CA MET A 42 22.89 -6.33 11.37
C MET A 42 21.46 -6.46 10.81
N SER A 43 20.77 -7.55 11.10
CA SER A 43 19.37 -7.72 10.69
C SER A 43 18.47 -6.63 11.28
N ALA A 44 18.66 -6.28 12.54
CA ALA A 44 17.88 -5.24 13.20
C ALA A 44 18.05 -3.87 12.54
N VAL A 45 19.29 -3.43 12.25
CA VAL A 45 19.55 -2.12 11.63
C VAL A 45 19.06 -2.04 10.19
N LEU A 46 18.91 -3.17 9.51
CA LEU A 46 18.30 -3.26 8.16
C LEU A 46 16.78 -3.34 8.16
N GLY A 47 16.10 -3.18 9.31
CA GLY A 47 14.65 -3.24 9.40
C GLY A 47 14.08 -4.66 9.52
N GLY A 48 14.92 -5.66 9.84
CA GLY A 48 14.51 -7.02 10.17
C GLY A 48 13.61 -7.07 11.43
N ARG A 49 12.98 -8.21 11.67
CA ARG A 49 12.13 -8.40 12.87
C ARG A 49 13.03 -8.39 14.12
N ALA A 50 12.75 -7.47 15.03
CA ALA A 50 13.44 -7.38 16.30
C ALA A 50 12.43 -7.62 17.44
N SER A 51 12.72 -8.60 18.32
CA SER A 51 11.94 -8.85 19.52
C SER A 51 12.50 -8.03 20.70
N ARG A 52 11.69 -7.84 21.74
CA ARG A 52 12.14 -7.21 22.99
C ARG A 52 13.24 -8.01 23.70
N GLU A 53 13.32 -9.30 23.40
CA GLU A 53 14.34 -10.22 23.93
C GLU A 53 15.75 -9.88 23.45
N LEU A 54 15.86 -9.08 22.35
CA LEU A 54 17.12 -8.54 21.90
C LEU A 54 17.72 -7.50 22.86
N ILE A 55 16.88 -6.85 23.68
CA ILE A 55 17.34 -5.83 24.63
C ILE A 55 18.08 -6.51 25.77
N ARG A 56 19.29 -6.01 26.09
CA ARG A 56 20.09 -6.50 27.22
C ARG A 56 19.30 -6.44 28.52
N THR A 57 19.35 -7.50 29.32
CA THR A 57 18.71 -7.55 30.62
C THR A 57 19.17 -6.39 31.52
N GLY A 58 18.21 -5.57 31.95
CA GLY A 58 18.46 -4.39 32.79
C GLY A 58 18.70 -3.09 32.01
N ALA A 59 18.57 -3.11 30.67
CA ALA A 59 18.55 -1.91 29.84
C ALA A 59 17.10 -1.59 29.38
N ASP A 60 16.79 -0.31 29.27
CA ASP A 60 15.47 0.16 28.82
C ASP A 60 15.34 0.10 27.28
N LYS A 61 16.45 0.13 26.59
CA LYS A 61 16.54 0.17 25.14
C LYS A 61 17.81 -0.46 24.60
N ALA A 62 17.73 -0.94 23.37
CA ALA A 62 18.89 -1.33 22.54
C ALA A 62 19.05 -0.35 21.38
N PHE A 63 20.28 -0.12 20.97
CA PHE A 63 20.60 0.75 19.85
C PHE A 63 21.57 0.05 18.90
N VAL A 64 21.35 0.22 17.61
CA VAL A 64 22.26 -0.24 16.57
C VAL A 64 22.36 0.80 15.46
N SER A 65 23.56 1.04 14.99
CA SER A 65 23.81 1.86 13.81
C SER A 65 24.81 1.20 12.86
N ALA A 66 24.63 1.46 11.56
CA ALA A 66 25.48 0.94 10.51
C ALA A 66 25.82 2.07 9.51
N VAL A 67 27.10 2.21 9.22
CA VAL A 67 27.61 3.13 8.20
C VAL A 67 27.94 2.32 6.96
N PHE A 68 27.32 2.70 5.85
CA PHE A 68 27.59 2.14 4.53
C PHE A 68 28.32 3.18 3.69
N SER A 69 29.45 2.81 3.09
CA SER A 69 30.22 3.66 2.18
C SER A 69 29.95 3.33 0.71
N GLN A 70 30.23 4.29 -0.17
CA GLN A 70 30.05 4.15 -1.62
C GLN A 70 28.63 3.75 -2.04
N VAL A 71 27.64 4.36 -1.39
CA VAL A 71 26.22 4.09 -1.69
C VAL A 71 25.79 4.96 -2.87
N PRO A 72 25.35 4.35 -4.01
CA PRO A 72 24.85 5.11 -5.13
C PRO A 72 23.57 5.87 -4.78
N SER A 73 23.50 7.16 -5.10
CA SER A 73 22.30 7.98 -4.89
C SER A 73 21.11 7.53 -5.75
N THR A 74 21.38 6.69 -6.77
CA THR A 74 20.37 6.17 -7.72
C THR A 74 19.67 4.90 -7.22
N LEU A 75 19.96 4.39 -6.01
CA LEU A 75 19.25 3.25 -5.46
C LEU A 75 17.75 3.57 -5.29
N PRO A 76 16.83 2.76 -5.86
CA PRO A 76 15.39 3.03 -5.84
C PRO A 76 14.83 3.24 -4.44
N GLY A 77 15.20 2.39 -3.48
CA GLY A 77 14.75 2.48 -2.10
C GLY A 77 15.15 3.78 -1.39
N LEU A 78 16.25 4.43 -1.80
CA LEU A 78 16.65 5.74 -1.27
C LEU A 78 15.77 6.85 -1.84
N ALA A 79 15.61 6.88 -3.18
CA ALA A 79 14.83 7.89 -3.88
C ALA A 79 13.36 7.87 -3.44
N ASP A 80 12.74 6.69 -3.38
CA ASP A 80 11.34 6.50 -2.98
C ASP A 80 11.06 7.00 -1.56
N ASN A 81 12.06 6.91 -0.66
CA ASN A 81 11.94 7.34 0.72
C ASN A 81 12.56 8.73 0.98
N GLY A 82 13.04 9.40 -0.06
CA GLY A 82 13.64 10.73 -0.01
C GLY A 82 14.89 10.80 0.88
N VAL A 83 15.66 9.72 0.93
CA VAL A 83 16.94 9.61 1.65
C VAL A 83 18.06 9.81 0.64
N THR A 84 19.10 10.55 1.02
CA THR A 84 20.30 10.76 0.19
C THR A 84 21.54 10.39 0.99
N PRO A 85 22.55 9.74 0.37
CA PRO A 85 23.87 9.63 0.95
C PRO A 85 24.48 11.01 1.21
N ASP A 86 25.48 11.09 2.07
CA ASP A 86 26.24 12.32 2.28
C ASP A 86 27.13 12.66 1.06
N GLU A 87 27.94 13.75 1.17
CA GLU A 87 28.83 14.23 0.10
C GLU A 87 29.93 13.20 -0.25
N ASP A 88 30.30 12.34 0.70
CA ASP A 88 31.30 11.29 0.54
C ASP A 88 30.68 9.96 0.07
N GLY A 89 29.36 9.92 -0.15
CA GLY A 89 28.62 8.73 -0.54
C GLY A 89 28.34 7.76 0.62
N ASN A 90 28.34 8.25 1.87
CA ASN A 90 28.05 7.42 3.03
C ASN A 90 26.57 7.51 3.42
N LEU A 91 26.06 6.41 3.95
CA LEU A 91 24.71 6.30 4.48
C LEU A 91 24.76 5.71 5.89
N LEU A 92 24.29 6.49 6.88
CA LEU A 92 24.15 6.05 8.26
C LEU A 92 22.71 5.57 8.49
N LEU A 93 22.53 4.28 8.74
CA LEU A 93 21.28 3.71 9.23
C LEU A 93 21.33 3.55 10.74
N GLN A 94 20.22 3.86 11.42
CA GLN A 94 20.13 3.79 12.88
C GLN A 94 18.78 3.20 13.29
N ARG A 95 18.79 2.34 14.30
CA ARG A 95 17.57 1.83 14.93
C ARG A 95 17.72 1.77 16.44
N GLU A 96 16.73 2.32 17.12
CA GLU A 96 16.54 2.19 18.57
C GLU A 96 15.31 1.32 18.84
N ILE A 97 15.47 0.29 19.67
CA ILE A 97 14.42 -0.66 20.05
C ILE A 97 14.13 -0.43 21.52
N CYS A 98 12.93 0.04 21.84
CA CYS A 98 12.53 0.36 23.21
C CYS A 98 11.77 -0.81 23.86
N GLY A 99 11.91 -0.96 25.17
CA GLY A 99 11.21 -1.98 25.96
C GLY A 99 9.67 -1.88 25.91
N ASP A 100 9.11 -0.70 25.60
CA ASP A 100 7.68 -0.47 25.38
C ASP A 100 7.20 -0.98 23.99
N GLY A 101 8.11 -1.46 23.15
CA GLY A 101 7.84 -1.97 21.80
C GLY A 101 7.93 -0.93 20.70
N LYS A 102 8.21 0.33 21.01
CA LYS A 102 8.47 1.36 20.01
C LYS A 102 9.82 1.14 19.34
N ASN A 103 9.89 1.47 18.06
CA ASN A 103 11.11 1.49 17.28
C ASN A 103 11.31 2.88 16.70
N VAL A 104 12.51 3.44 16.88
CA VAL A 104 12.91 4.69 16.24
C VAL A 104 13.96 4.37 15.20
N CYS A 105 13.62 4.59 13.93
CA CYS A 105 14.52 4.33 12.80
C CYS A 105 14.92 5.64 12.13
N ARG A 106 16.18 5.75 11.70
CA ARG A 106 16.69 6.93 10.99
C ARG A 106 17.67 6.53 9.90
N ALA A 107 17.69 7.32 8.81
CA ALA A 107 18.74 7.28 7.79
C ALA A 107 19.30 8.71 7.60
N ASN A 108 20.60 8.91 7.78
CA ASN A 108 21.25 10.23 7.78
C ASN A 108 20.46 11.28 8.59
N GLY A 109 19.98 10.87 9.80
CA GLY A 109 19.18 11.73 10.69
C GLY A 109 17.69 11.84 10.34
N ARG A 110 17.25 11.47 9.15
CA ARG A 110 15.85 11.49 8.72
C ARG A 110 15.08 10.33 9.38
N PRO A 111 13.93 10.59 10.02
CA PRO A 111 13.12 9.53 10.61
C PRO A 111 12.47 8.67 9.52
N LEU A 112 12.42 7.35 9.75
CA LEU A 112 11.86 6.35 8.87
C LEU A 112 10.93 5.40 9.64
N THR A 113 10.02 4.77 8.93
CA THR A 113 9.31 3.58 9.43
C THR A 113 10.20 2.34 9.30
N VAL A 114 9.89 1.27 10.06
CA VAL A 114 10.61 -0.01 9.94
C VAL A 114 10.50 -0.60 8.53
N THR A 115 9.37 -0.40 7.85
CA THR A 115 9.15 -0.87 6.47
C THR A 115 10.05 -0.15 5.48
N GLN A 116 10.17 1.18 5.59
CA GLN A 116 11.08 1.98 4.76
C GLN A 116 12.56 1.62 5.03
N LEU A 117 12.92 1.44 6.30
CA LEU A 117 14.25 0.98 6.68
C LEU A 117 14.58 -0.38 6.08
N ARG A 118 13.62 -1.32 6.06
CA ARG A 118 13.78 -2.64 5.44
C ARG A 118 13.95 -2.56 3.92
N GLN A 119 13.21 -1.70 3.26
CA GLN A 119 13.35 -1.47 1.81
C GLN A 119 14.76 -0.99 1.48
N ILE A 120 15.24 0.05 2.16
CA ILE A 120 16.59 0.58 1.97
C ILE A 120 17.66 -0.46 2.35
N GLY A 121 17.51 -1.10 3.51
CA GLY A 121 18.46 -2.08 4.02
C GLY A 121 18.64 -3.28 3.09
N GLY A 122 17.55 -3.75 2.47
CA GLY A 122 17.59 -4.87 1.52
C GLY A 122 18.36 -4.59 0.24
N GLU A 123 18.60 -3.34 -0.12
CA GLU A 123 19.43 -2.95 -1.27
C GLU A 123 20.91 -2.77 -0.92
N LEU A 124 21.25 -2.67 0.37
CA LEU A 124 22.61 -2.40 0.85
C LEU A 124 23.35 -3.65 1.27
N LEU A 125 22.66 -4.57 1.95
CA LEU A 125 23.25 -5.76 2.53
C LEU A 125 22.24 -6.92 2.52
N ASN A 126 22.73 -8.11 2.16
CA ASN A 126 21.94 -9.34 2.21
C ASN A 126 22.54 -10.30 3.24
N ILE A 127 21.70 -10.80 4.17
CA ILE A 127 22.10 -11.74 5.22
C ILE A 127 21.66 -13.14 4.80
N HIS A 128 22.60 -14.00 4.50
CA HIS A 128 22.41 -15.39 4.19
C HIS A 128 22.54 -16.23 5.47
N GLY A 129 21.45 -16.38 6.21
CA GLY A 129 21.39 -17.15 7.46
C GLY A 129 20.38 -18.32 7.40
N GLN A 130 20.06 -18.86 8.57
CA GLN A 130 19.16 -20.00 8.73
C GLN A 130 17.75 -19.74 8.14
N HIS A 131 17.27 -18.50 8.18
CA HIS A 131 15.94 -18.12 7.67
C HIS A 131 15.88 -18.03 6.15
N ASP A 132 16.95 -17.63 5.49
CA ASP A 132 17.02 -17.58 4.01
C ASP A 132 17.11 -18.96 3.37
N GLY A 133 17.69 -19.91 4.08
CA GLY A 133 17.64 -21.31 3.69
C GLY A 133 16.20 -21.80 3.52
N GLN A 134 15.30 -21.39 4.40
CA GLN A 134 13.88 -21.73 4.32
C GLN A 134 13.18 -21.11 3.10
N GLN A 135 13.53 -19.89 2.68
CA GLN A 135 12.94 -19.25 1.51
C GLN A 135 13.32 -19.95 0.19
N LEU A 136 14.57 -20.43 0.08
CA LEU A 136 15.00 -21.22 -1.07
C LEU A 136 14.34 -22.62 -1.12
N LEU A 137 13.87 -23.13 0.03
CA LEU A 137 13.08 -24.35 0.11
C LEU A 137 11.59 -24.14 -0.21
N ASP A 138 11.14 -22.87 -0.24
CA ASP A 138 9.78 -22.50 -0.59
C ASP A 138 9.59 -22.53 -2.12
N GLU A 139 8.84 -23.50 -2.59
CA GLU A 139 8.56 -23.71 -4.01
C GLU A 139 7.90 -22.49 -4.67
N GLU A 140 7.16 -21.66 -3.91
CA GLU A 140 6.50 -20.46 -4.43
C GLU A 140 7.50 -19.36 -4.84
N GLN A 141 8.70 -19.38 -4.26
CA GLN A 141 9.75 -18.39 -4.55
C GLN A 141 10.64 -18.79 -5.74
N HIS A 142 10.61 -20.04 -6.18
CA HIS A 142 11.52 -20.53 -7.23
C HIS A 142 11.38 -19.77 -8.55
N GLY A 143 10.14 -19.38 -8.91
CA GLY A 143 9.89 -18.54 -10.09
C GLY A 143 10.55 -17.18 -10.00
N ALA A 144 10.46 -16.52 -8.83
CA ALA A 144 11.06 -15.21 -8.60
C ALA A 144 12.61 -15.27 -8.62
N TYR A 145 13.20 -16.35 -8.09
CA TYR A 145 14.66 -16.57 -8.17
C TYR A 145 15.12 -16.74 -9.62
N LEU A 146 14.41 -17.54 -10.42
CA LEU A 146 14.73 -17.73 -11.83
C LEU A 146 14.56 -16.42 -12.63
N ASP A 147 13.50 -15.68 -12.37
CA ASP A 147 13.25 -14.38 -13.04
C ASP A 147 14.35 -13.37 -12.73
N ARG A 148 14.80 -13.31 -11.48
CA ARG A 148 15.92 -12.46 -11.07
C ARG A 148 17.22 -12.89 -11.76
N PHE A 149 17.54 -14.20 -11.75
CA PHE A 149 18.72 -14.72 -12.42
C PHE A 149 18.72 -14.40 -13.92
N GLY A 150 17.56 -14.58 -14.58
CA GLY A 150 17.39 -14.36 -16.01
C GLY A 150 17.14 -12.89 -16.40
N ARG A 151 17.07 -11.95 -15.44
CA ARG A 151 16.72 -10.52 -15.67
C ARG A 151 15.43 -10.36 -16.45
N MET A 152 14.36 -10.97 -15.92
CA MET A 152 13.06 -11.06 -16.61
C MET A 152 12.16 -9.83 -16.38
N GLU A 153 12.66 -8.69 -15.89
CA GLU A 153 11.87 -7.51 -15.54
C GLU A 153 11.03 -7.03 -16.73
N ALA A 154 11.66 -6.87 -17.91
CA ALA A 154 10.98 -6.37 -19.09
C ALA A 154 9.96 -7.37 -19.67
N PRO A 155 10.27 -8.65 -19.90
CA PRO A 155 9.28 -9.62 -20.38
C PRO A 155 8.17 -9.90 -19.36
N LEU A 156 8.47 -9.86 -18.07
CA LEU A 156 7.47 -10.00 -17.01
C LEU A 156 6.53 -8.80 -16.95
N ALA A 157 7.04 -7.58 -17.11
CA ALA A 157 6.23 -6.37 -17.17
C ALA A 157 5.30 -6.37 -18.39
N ALA A 158 5.80 -6.79 -19.57
CA ALA A 158 5.00 -6.92 -20.78
C ALA A 158 3.87 -7.94 -20.59
N TYR A 159 4.17 -9.11 -19.99
CA TYR A 159 3.17 -10.11 -19.68
C TYR A 159 2.13 -9.59 -18.68
N ARG A 160 2.54 -8.92 -17.59
CA ARG A 160 1.64 -8.34 -16.58
C ARG A 160 0.69 -7.34 -17.19
N SER A 161 1.18 -6.43 -18.03
CA SER A 161 0.34 -5.46 -18.73
C SER A 161 -0.75 -6.14 -19.57
N ALA A 162 -0.41 -7.21 -20.29
CA ALA A 162 -1.39 -7.99 -21.06
C ALA A 162 -2.39 -8.71 -20.14
N TYR A 163 -1.91 -9.30 -19.03
CA TYR A 163 -2.73 -9.99 -18.04
C TYR A 163 -3.71 -9.05 -17.35
N ASP A 164 -3.25 -7.87 -16.90
CA ASP A 164 -4.08 -6.87 -16.23
C ASP A 164 -5.19 -6.35 -17.16
N ALA A 165 -4.86 -6.13 -18.44
CA ALA A 165 -5.84 -5.77 -19.46
C ALA A 165 -6.92 -6.86 -19.65
N MET A 166 -6.52 -8.13 -19.66
CA MET A 166 -7.45 -9.27 -19.73
C MET A 166 -8.29 -9.38 -18.46
N ALA A 167 -7.67 -9.23 -17.28
CA ALA A 167 -8.36 -9.31 -15.98
C ALA A 167 -9.43 -8.21 -15.85
N ALA A 168 -9.12 -6.98 -16.26
CA ALA A 168 -10.08 -5.87 -16.27
C ALA A 168 -11.30 -6.17 -17.14
N ILE A 169 -11.12 -6.79 -18.32
CA ILE A 169 -12.25 -7.20 -19.19
C ILE A 169 -13.06 -8.32 -18.52
N ARG A 170 -12.40 -9.27 -17.87
CA ARG A 170 -13.07 -10.38 -17.15
C ARG A 170 -13.89 -9.87 -15.97
N ASP A 171 -13.39 -8.88 -15.24
CA ASP A 171 -14.13 -8.25 -14.14
C ASP A 171 -15.33 -7.44 -14.64
N GLN A 172 -15.22 -6.75 -15.78
CA GLN A 172 -16.34 -6.10 -16.45
C GLN A 172 -17.42 -7.12 -16.84
N ILE A 173 -17.05 -8.24 -17.44
CA ILE A 173 -18.00 -9.32 -17.77
C ILE A 173 -18.67 -9.84 -16.50
N ARG A 174 -17.92 -10.09 -15.44
CA ARG A 174 -18.45 -10.58 -14.16
C ARG A 174 -19.46 -9.61 -13.54
N SER A 175 -19.19 -8.30 -13.62
CA SER A 175 -20.09 -7.26 -13.09
C SER A 175 -21.41 -7.17 -13.87
N LEU A 176 -21.41 -7.53 -15.16
CA LEU A 176 -22.59 -7.56 -16.01
C LEU A 176 -23.36 -8.90 -15.94
N GLN A 177 -22.72 -9.97 -15.52
CA GLN A 177 -23.34 -11.29 -15.35
C GLN A 177 -24.15 -11.35 -14.03
N MET A 178 -25.29 -10.72 -14.00
CA MET A 178 -26.30 -10.92 -12.94
C MET A 178 -27.12 -12.20 -13.24
N ASN A 179 -27.63 -12.82 -12.17
CA ASN A 179 -28.60 -13.89 -12.32
C ASN A 179 -29.81 -13.36 -13.10
N GLU A 180 -30.28 -14.07 -14.12
CA GLU A 180 -31.42 -13.66 -14.99
C GLU A 180 -32.66 -13.25 -14.21
N ALA A 181 -32.99 -13.96 -13.13
CA ALA A 181 -34.12 -13.65 -12.27
C ALA A 181 -33.92 -12.34 -11.47
N GLU A 182 -32.68 -12.02 -11.08
CA GLU A 182 -32.33 -10.76 -10.41
C GLU A 182 -32.35 -9.61 -11.40
N LYS A 183 -31.79 -9.81 -12.60
CA LYS A 183 -31.83 -8.84 -13.70
C LYS A 183 -33.27 -8.46 -14.03
N ALA A 184 -34.18 -9.45 -14.25
CA ALA A 184 -35.57 -9.21 -14.54
C ALA A 184 -36.29 -8.41 -13.43
N ARG A 185 -36.11 -8.80 -12.16
CA ARG A 185 -36.66 -8.07 -11.00
C ARG A 185 -36.17 -6.63 -10.92
N ARG A 186 -34.87 -6.43 -11.17
CA ARG A 186 -34.27 -5.09 -11.11
C ARG A 186 -34.79 -4.23 -12.26
N MET A 187 -34.88 -4.76 -13.48
CA MET A 187 -35.45 -4.07 -14.62
C MET A 187 -36.91 -3.69 -14.39
N ASP A 188 -37.75 -4.60 -13.86
CA ASP A 188 -39.14 -4.30 -13.54
C ASP A 188 -39.23 -3.20 -12.47
N SER A 189 -38.39 -3.24 -11.46
CA SER A 189 -38.33 -2.19 -10.43
C SER A 189 -37.94 -0.84 -11.02
N LEU A 190 -36.91 -0.81 -11.88
CA LEU A 190 -36.45 0.41 -12.55
C LEU A 190 -37.53 0.99 -13.47
N ARG A 191 -38.18 0.15 -14.27
CA ARG A 191 -39.30 0.58 -15.14
C ARG A 191 -40.43 1.19 -14.33
N PHE A 192 -40.80 0.58 -13.20
CA PHE A 192 -41.82 1.12 -12.32
C PHE A 192 -41.40 2.49 -11.73
N GLN A 193 -40.18 2.62 -11.27
CA GLN A 193 -39.66 3.86 -10.70
C GLN A 193 -39.57 4.99 -11.74
N ILE A 194 -39.13 4.66 -12.94
CA ILE A 194 -39.09 5.60 -14.08
C ILE A 194 -40.50 6.07 -14.42
N ASP A 195 -41.46 5.14 -14.60
CA ASP A 195 -42.86 5.46 -14.93
C ASP A 195 -43.53 6.33 -13.85
N GLU A 196 -43.30 6.04 -12.55
CA GLU A 196 -43.81 6.86 -11.43
C GLU A 196 -43.23 8.28 -11.43
N LEU A 197 -41.94 8.43 -11.68
CA LEU A 197 -41.27 9.74 -11.71
C LEU A 197 -41.57 10.52 -13.00
N GLU A 198 -41.65 9.88 -14.14
CA GLU A 198 -42.05 10.52 -15.41
C GLU A 198 -43.46 11.04 -15.38
N ARG A 199 -44.43 10.26 -14.88
CA ARG A 199 -45.82 10.70 -14.69
C ARG A 199 -45.94 11.84 -13.68
N ALA A 200 -44.96 11.98 -12.82
CA ALA A 200 -44.96 13.07 -11.87
C ALA A 200 -44.58 14.43 -12.51
N GLU A 201 -44.03 14.45 -13.74
CA GLU A 201 -43.67 15.66 -14.48
C GLU A 201 -42.93 16.68 -13.58
N LEU A 202 -41.85 16.24 -12.97
CA LEU A 202 -41.04 17.03 -12.00
C LEU A 202 -40.38 18.24 -12.67
N VAL A 203 -40.58 19.41 -12.09
CA VAL A 203 -39.97 20.66 -12.57
C VAL A 203 -39.02 21.23 -11.51
N PRO A 204 -37.76 21.54 -11.87
CA PRO A 204 -36.81 22.15 -10.91
C PRO A 204 -37.36 23.46 -10.34
N GLY A 205 -37.28 23.63 -9.02
CA GLY A 205 -37.79 24.82 -8.32
C GLY A 205 -39.31 24.85 -8.09
N GLU A 206 -40.05 23.81 -8.54
CA GLU A 206 -41.52 23.73 -8.39
C GLU A 206 -41.95 23.80 -6.92
N GLU A 207 -41.19 23.23 -6.01
CA GLU A 207 -41.54 23.18 -4.58
C GLU A 207 -41.59 24.57 -3.96
N GLU A 208 -40.58 25.41 -4.28
CA GLU A 208 -40.53 26.80 -3.82
C GLU A 208 -41.69 27.62 -4.40
N GLU A 209 -41.97 27.46 -5.68
CA GLU A 209 -43.10 28.14 -6.35
C GLU A 209 -44.44 27.73 -5.76
N LEU A 210 -44.66 26.43 -5.56
CA LEU A 210 -45.88 25.91 -4.93
C LEU A 210 -46.05 26.40 -3.49
N ASN A 211 -44.97 26.43 -2.70
CA ASN A 211 -45.05 26.93 -1.34
C ASN A 211 -45.36 28.44 -1.30
N ALA A 212 -44.72 29.22 -2.15
CA ALA A 212 -45.00 30.65 -2.26
C ALA A 212 -46.45 30.89 -2.72
N ARG A 213 -46.94 30.16 -3.73
CA ARG A 213 -48.29 30.23 -4.24
C ARG A 213 -49.33 29.85 -3.18
N ARG A 214 -49.09 28.73 -2.48
CA ARG A 214 -49.96 28.27 -1.39
C ARG A 214 -50.08 29.29 -0.25
N GLU A 215 -48.96 29.89 0.15
CA GLU A 215 -48.96 30.93 1.19
C GLU A 215 -49.74 32.15 0.77
N LEU A 216 -49.61 32.58 -0.48
CA LEU A 216 -50.33 33.70 -1.06
C LEU A 216 -51.86 33.38 -1.13
N LEU A 217 -52.22 32.15 -1.57
CA LEU A 217 -53.64 31.74 -1.65
C LEU A 217 -54.26 31.60 -0.25
N ARG A 218 -53.59 31.01 0.73
CA ARG A 218 -54.08 30.91 2.12
C ARG A 218 -54.28 32.29 2.78
N ASN A 219 -53.44 33.22 2.44
CA ASN A 219 -53.62 34.61 2.91
C ASN A 219 -54.64 35.38 2.11
N GLY A 220 -54.87 35.01 0.84
CA GLY A 220 -55.85 35.63 -0.07
C GLY A 220 -57.25 35.62 0.48
N GLU A 221 -57.71 34.55 1.11
CA GLU A 221 -59.02 34.49 1.77
C GLU A 221 -59.19 35.55 2.87
N LYS A 222 -58.17 35.74 3.69
CA LYS A 222 -58.12 36.77 4.74
C LYS A 222 -58.09 38.18 4.16
N TYR A 223 -57.33 38.37 3.06
CA TYR A 223 -57.29 39.66 2.36
C TYR A 223 -58.64 40.00 1.75
N ILE A 224 -59.28 39.08 1.07
CA ILE A 224 -60.62 39.30 0.46
C ILE A 224 -61.68 39.58 1.52
N ALA A 225 -61.65 38.83 2.64
CA ALA A 225 -62.55 39.08 3.77
C ALA A 225 -62.37 40.49 4.36
N ALA A 226 -61.10 40.90 4.58
CA ALA A 226 -60.75 42.21 5.11
C ALA A 226 -61.15 43.35 4.14
N LEU A 227 -60.79 43.20 2.84
CA LEU A 227 -61.13 44.21 1.83
C LEU A 227 -62.63 44.29 1.59
N SER A 228 -63.33 43.16 1.61
CA SER A 228 -64.80 43.14 1.50
C SER A 228 -65.49 43.80 2.69
N GLY A 229 -64.98 43.57 3.90
CA GLY A 229 -65.48 44.24 5.10
C GLY A 229 -65.21 45.75 5.05
N ALA A 230 -64.06 46.18 4.57
CA ALA A 230 -63.72 47.58 4.39
C ALA A 230 -64.59 48.24 3.31
N ASP A 231 -64.77 47.58 2.14
CA ASP A 231 -65.66 48.07 1.07
C ASP A 231 -67.09 48.21 1.58
N TYR A 232 -67.59 47.19 2.32
CA TYR A 232 -68.92 47.24 2.94
C TYR A 232 -69.09 48.43 3.88
N CYS A 233 -68.11 48.70 4.74
CA CYS A 233 -68.14 49.85 5.66
C CYS A 233 -68.13 51.21 4.94
N LEU A 234 -67.42 51.30 3.81
CA LEU A 234 -67.29 52.55 3.05
C LEU A 234 -68.42 52.76 2.08
N SER A 235 -68.78 51.73 1.30
CA SER A 235 -69.77 51.80 0.21
C SER A 235 -71.15 51.50 0.69
N GLY A 236 -71.32 50.60 1.71
CA GLY A 236 -72.63 50.04 2.09
C GLY A 236 -73.06 48.91 1.17
N ASP A 237 -74.33 48.44 1.39
CA ASP A 237 -75.06 47.50 0.52
C ASP A 237 -76.52 47.97 0.29
N ASP A 238 -77.30 47.13 -0.39
CA ASP A 238 -78.75 47.44 -0.67
C ASP A 238 -79.60 47.68 0.61
N ASN A 239 -79.12 47.26 1.78
CA ASN A 239 -79.82 47.32 3.06
C ASN A 239 -79.21 48.25 4.08
N GLY A 240 -78.00 48.75 3.83
CA GLY A 240 -77.23 49.60 4.77
C GLY A 240 -76.41 50.74 4.13
N ALA A 241 -76.53 51.93 4.69
CA ALA A 241 -75.76 53.10 4.21
C ALA A 241 -74.32 53.01 4.64
N GLY A 242 -73.38 53.01 3.69
CA GLY A 242 -71.91 53.13 3.98
C GLY A 242 -71.52 54.56 4.30
N ALA A 243 -70.25 54.72 4.68
CA ALA A 243 -69.66 56.01 5.03
C ALA A 243 -69.84 57.10 3.93
N VAL A 244 -69.70 56.67 2.65
CA VAL A 244 -69.91 57.53 1.48
C VAL A 244 -71.35 58.09 1.49
N SER A 245 -72.36 57.28 1.77
CA SER A 245 -73.78 57.68 1.83
C SER A 245 -74.06 58.55 3.02
N ALA A 246 -73.53 58.24 4.20
CA ALA A 246 -73.69 59.06 5.41
C ALA A 246 -73.03 60.43 5.27
N ILE A 247 -71.87 60.53 4.63
CA ILE A 247 -71.21 61.81 4.37
C ILE A 247 -71.98 62.63 3.34
N ARG A 248 -72.54 61.96 2.30
CA ARG A 248 -73.41 62.62 1.32
C ARG A 248 -74.68 63.17 1.97
N GLU A 249 -75.35 62.48 2.85
CA GLU A 249 -76.51 62.96 3.59
C GLU A 249 -76.20 64.12 4.46
N ALA A 250 -75.04 64.13 5.18
CA ALA A 250 -74.56 65.23 5.95
C ALA A 250 -74.26 66.46 5.07
N GLU A 251 -73.64 66.24 3.89
CA GLU A 251 -73.37 67.31 2.90
C GLU A 251 -74.64 67.94 2.40
N GLU A 252 -75.65 67.14 2.04
CA GLU A 252 -76.98 67.61 1.57
C GLU A 252 -77.68 68.39 2.65
N THR A 253 -77.63 67.95 3.91
CA THR A 253 -78.21 68.66 5.05
C THR A 253 -77.58 70.04 5.24
N LEU A 254 -76.26 70.18 5.12
CA LEU A 254 -75.60 71.47 5.23
C LEU A 254 -75.69 72.36 3.99
N ARG A 255 -76.03 71.77 2.82
CA ARG A 255 -76.16 72.46 1.54
C ARG A 255 -77.18 73.67 1.60
N GLY A 256 -78.24 73.48 2.35
CA GLY A 256 -79.27 74.53 2.49
C GLY A 256 -78.88 75.71 3.32
N ILE A 257 -77.89 75.58 4.20
CA ILE A 257 -77.39 76.61 5.16
C ILE A 257 -75.99 77.15 4.90
N ARG A 258 -75.27 76.63 3.88
CA ARG A 258 -73.88 76.92 3.55
C ARG A 258 -73.58 78.42 3.26
N THR A 259 -74.57 79.18 2.90
CA THR A 259 -74.46 80.59 2.56
C THR A 259 -74.80 81.53 3.74
N LEU A 260 -75.17 80.99 4.92
CA LEU A 260 -75.57 81.78 6.08
C LEU A 260 -74.34 82.33 6.88
N SER A 261 -73.23 81.68 6.81
CA SER A 261 -71.95 82.18 7.34
C SER A 261 -70.75 81.57 6.61
N ASP A 262 -69.59 82.24 6.63
CA ASP A 262 -68.37 81.73 6.03
C ASP A 262 -67.91 80.43 6.70
N GLU A 263 -68.08 80.27 8.01
CA GLU A 263 -67.77 79.07 8.77
C GLU A 263 -68.57 77.82 8.26
N LEU A 264 -69.88 78.02 8.00
CA LEU A 264 -70.71 76.93 7.45
C LEU A 264 -70.33 76.56 6.01
N GLY A 265 -69.91 77.57 5.23
CA GLY A 265 -69.38 77.33 3.88
C GLY A 265 -68.08 76.54 3.91
N GLU A 266 -67.20 76.78 4.83
CA GLU A 266 -65.96 76.06 5.04
C GLU A 266 -66.23 74.62 5.54
N LEU A 267 -67.19 74.41 6.44
CA LEU A 267 -67.61 73.05 6.87
C LEU A 267 -68.19 72.22 5.69
N TYR A 268 -69.00 72.84 4.83
CA TYR A 268 -69.51 72.23 3.64
C TYR A 268 -68.39 71.75 2.70
N LYS A 269 -67.41 72.63 2.38
CA LYS A 269 -66.26 72.26 1.52
C LYS A 269 -65.43 71.13 2.12
N ARG A 270 -65.25 71.10 3.41
CA ARG A 270 -64.53 70.05 4.11
C ARG A 270 -65.23 68.70 3.98
N LEU A 271 -66.58 68.68 4.12
CA LEU A 271 -67.38 67.48 3.90
C LEU A 271 -67.30 66.99 2.44
N GLU A 272 -67.35 67.93 1.48
CA GLU A 272 -67.22 67.63 0.06
C GLU A 272 -65.84 66.98 -0.23
N SER A 273 -64.75 67.57 0.35
CA SER A 273 -63.43 66.98 0.22
C SER A 273 -63.33 65.57 0.83
N ILE A 274 -63.85 65.38 2.07
CA ILE A 274 -63.85 64.07 2.74
C ILE A 274 -64.65 63.07 1.95
N ARG A 275 -65.81 63.41 1.35
CA ARG A 275 -66.61 62.55 0.52
C ARG A 275 -65.83 62.05 -0.71
N CYS A 276 -65.11 63.01 -1.39
CA CYS A 276 -64.29 62.61 -2.54
C CYS A 276 -63.14 61.67 -2.10
N GLU A 277 -62.44 62.01 -1.01
CA GLU A 277 -61.38 61.15 -0.50
C GLU A 277 -61.84 59.71 -0.10
N VAL A 278 -63.01 59.61 0.57
CA VAL A 278 -63.60 58.36 1.00
C VAL A 278 -64.10 57.55 -0.23
N TYR A 279 -64.64 58.24 -1.24
CA TYR A 279 -65.04 57.60 -2.48
C TYR A 279 -63.86 57.00 -3.24
N ASP A 280 -62.79 57.78 -3.41
CA ASP A 280 -61.55 57.33 -4.07
C ASP A 280 -60.91 56.16 -3.31
N LEU A 281 -60.94 56.19 -1.96
CA LEU A 281 -60.45 55.09 -1.13
C LEU A 281 -61.31 53.82 -1.33
N ALA A 282 -62.65 53.99 -1.39
CA ALA A 282 -63.57 52.87 -1.64
C ALA A 282 -63.34 52.21 -3.02
N GLU A 283 -63.09 53.03 -4.07
CA GLU A 283 -62.74 52.51 -5.40
C GLU A 283 -61.40 51.80 -5.34
N THR A 284 -60.38 52.35 -4.71
CA THR A 284 -59.05 51.73 -4.54
C THR A 284 -59.15 50.39 -3.83
N ILE A 285 -59.94 50.27 -2.77
CA ILE A 285 -60.18 49.02 -2.06
C ILE A 285 -60.92 47.99 -2.96
N ARG A 286 -61.87 48.43 -3.76
CA ARG A 286 -62.62 47.59 -4.67
C ARG A 286 -61.73 47.06 -5.79
N ASP A 287 -60.85 47.91 -6.34
CA ASP A 287 -59.91 47.52 -7.36
C ASP A 287 -58.88 46.49 -6.79
N LYS A 288 -58.37 46.75 -5.60
CA LYS A 288 -57.46 45.82 -4.90
C LYS A 288 -58.13 44.49 -4.59
N ARG A 289 -59.41 44.48 -4.23
CA ARG A 289 -60.19 43.23 -4.05
C ARG A 289 -60.33 42.45 -5.35
N ALA A 290 -60.55 43.18 -6.49
CA ALA A 290 -60.67 42.54 -7.81
C ALA A 290 -59.37 41.95 -8.32
N GLU A 291 -58.21 42.57 -7.96
CA GLU A 291 -56.87 41.99 -8.26
C GLU A 291 -56.63 40.68 -7.54
N PHE A 292 -57.18 40.44 -6.37
CA PHE A 292 -57.09 39.22 -5.59
C PHE A 292 -58.18 38.22 -5.98
N ALA A 293 -58.02 37.55 -7.14
CA ALA A 293 -58.87 36.42 -7.50
C ALA A 293 -58.50 35.18 -6.67
N PHE A 294 -59.17 34.97 -5.54
CA PHE A 294 -59.01 33.72 -4.76
C PHE A 294 -59.81 32.61 -5.44
N SER A 295 -59.10 31.55 -5.80
CA SER A 295 -59.71 30.34 -6.30
C SER A 295 -59.47 29.20 -5.31
N PRO A 296 -60.48 28.71 -4.60
CA PRO A 296 -60.35 27.53 -3.73
C PRO A 296 -59.81 26.32 -4.49
N ALA A 297 -60.19 26.17 -5.74
CA ALA A 297 -59.72 25.07 -6.59
C ALA A 297 -58.22 25.14 -6.88
N GLU A 298 -57.64 26.35 -7.00
CA GLU A 298 -56.18 26.51 -7.14
C GLU A 298 -55.45 26.14 -5.87
N LEU A 299 -55.99 26.48 -4.69
CA LEU A 299 -55.42 26.10 -3.40
C LEU A 299 -55.41 24.58 -3.24
N ASP A 300 -56.53 23.92 -3.50
CA ASP A 300 -56.67 22.47 -3.44
C ASP A 300 -55.72 21.78 -4.41
N ALA A 301 -55.56 22.32 -5.63
CA ALA A 301 -54.62 21.80 -6.62
C ALA A 301 -53.14 21.95 -6.14
N ALA A 302 -52.77 23.10 -5.56
CA ALA A 302 -51.43 23.33 -5.04
C ALA A 302 -51.13 22.42 -3.83
N GLU A 303 -52.12 22.21 -2.95
CA GLU A 303 -51.96 21.28 -1.81
C GLU A 303 -51.85 19.82 -2.28
N ALA A 304 -52.65 19.38 -3.22
CA ALA A 304 -52.58 18.04 -3.80
C ALA A 304 -51.22 17.78 -4.49
N ARG A 305 -50.72 18.80 -5.21
CA ARG A 305 -49.39 18.70 -5.86
C ARG A 305 -48.25 18.66 -4.82
N THR A 306 -48.32 19.47 -3.78
CA THR A 306 -47.36 19.44 -2.68
C THR A 306 -47.34 18.08 -1.98
N ASP A 307 -48.51 17.50 -1.72
CA ASP A 307 -48.64 16.15 -1.16
C ASP A 307 -48.03 15.07 -2.06
N GLN A 308 -48.25 15.20 -3.37
CA GLN A 308 -47.67 14.29 -4.36
C GLN A 308 -46.12 14.35 -4.30
N LEU A 309 -45.54 15.56 -4.34
CA LEU A 309 -44.09 15.78 -4.22
C LEU A 309 -43.56 15.23 -2.90
N TYR A 310 -44.22 15.47 -1.79
CA TYR A 310 -43.82 14.96 -0.49
C TYR A 310 -43.76 13.42 -0.43
N ARG A 311 -44.72 12.71 -1.06
CA ARG A 311 -44.72 11.24 -1.15
C ARG A 311 -43.55 10.74 -2.00
N LEU A 312 -43.27 11.39 -3.12
CA LEU A 312 -42.17 11.04 -4.02
C LEU A 312 -40.82 11.32 -3.36
N LYS A 313 -40.69 12.44 -2.65
CA LYS A 313 -39.46 12.78 -1.91
C LYS A 313 -39.09 11.72 -0.88
N LYS A 314 -40.07 11.13 -0.18
CA LYS A 314 -39.81 10.03 0.78
C LYS A 314 -39.26 8.76 0.13
N LYS A 315 -39.46 8.58 -1.17
CA LYS A 315 -39.03 7.37 -1.90
C LYS A 315 -37.74 7.59 -2.67
N TYR A 316 -37.52 8.77 -3.27
CA TYR A 316 -36.60 8.94 -4.37
C TYR A 316 -35.53 10.04 -4.16
N GLY A 317 -35.71 10.95 -3.21
CA GLY A 317 -34.72 11.99 -2.96
C GLY A 317 -35.23 13.10 -2.04
N ALA A 318 -34.35 13.90 -1.48
CA ALA A 318 -34.71 14.95 -0.53
C ALA A 318 -35.28 16.21 -1.22
N THR A 319 -34.93 16.45 -2.48
CA THR A 319 -35.37 17.58 -3.30
C THR A 319 -35.91 17.11 -4.63
N VAL A 320 -36.55 18.02 -5.38
CA VAL A 320 -37.04 17.72 -6.76
C VAL A 320 -35.84 17.45 -7.67
N GLU A 321 -34.77 18.17 -7.50
CA GLU A 321 -33.53 17.99 -8.25
C GLU A 321 -32.89 16.61 -7.98
N ASP A 322 -32.89 16.15 -6.71
CA ASP A 322 -32.43 14.80 -6.36
C ASP A 322 -33.27 13.72 -7.04
N MET A 323 -34.60 13.91 -7.11
CA MET A 323 -35.50 12.97 -7.78
C MET A 323 -35.29 12.94 -9.30
N ILE A 324 -35.00 14.09 -9.92
CA ILE A 324 -34.66 14.18 -11.34
C ILE A 324 -33.32 13.48 -11.60
N ALA A 325 -32.29 13.73 -10.74
CA ALA A 325 -30.99 13.05 -10.84
C ALA A 325 -31.16 11.53 -10.67
N TYR A 326 -32.00 11.09 -9.74
CA TYR A 326 -32.30 9.68 -9.54
C TYR A 326 -33.01 9.07 -10.75
N LEU A 327 -33.93 9.79 -11.37
CA LEU A 327 -34.61 9.36 -12.62
C LEU A 327 -33.59 9.11 -13.73
N GLU A 328 -32.65 10.04 -13.94
CA GLU A 328 -31.59 9.88 -14.94
C GLU A 328 -30.66 8.70 -14.61
N GLN A 329 -30.36 8.48 -13.33
CA GLN A 329 -29.59 7.31 -12.88
C GLN A 329 -30.35 6.01 -13.19
N CYS A 330 -31.66 5.94 -12.90
CA CYS A 330 -32.50 4.78 -13.21
C CYS A 330 -32.56 4.50 -14.71
N ARG A 331 -32.69 5.54 -15.54
CA ARG A 331 -32.68 5.42 -17.01
C ARG A 331 -31.36 4.86 -17.50
N SER A 332 -30.24 5.41 -17.00
CA SER A 332 -28.89 4.95 -17.36
C SER A 332 -28.64 3.49 -16.94
N GLU A 333 -29.13 3.10 -15.75
CA GLU A 333 -29.00 1.73 -15.26
C GLU A 333 -29.89 0.77 -16.10
N LEU A 334 -31.09 1.17 -16.45
CA LEU A 334 -31.99 0.37 -17.30
C LEU A 334 -31.44 0.19 -18.71
N ASP A 335 -30.94 1.26 -19.34
CA ASP A 335 -30.32 1.23 -20.66
C ASP A 335 -29.08 0.33 -20.67
N ALA A 336 -28.22 0.45 -19.62
CA ALA A 336 -27.07 -0.44 -19.44
C ALA A 336 -27.49 -1.92 -19.31
N MET A 337 -28.60 -2.22 -18.65
CA MET A 337 -29.13 -3.58 -18.53
C MET A 337 -29.76 -4.10 -19.82
N GLU A 338 -30.48 -3.26 -20.57
CA GLU A 338 -31.09 -3.62 -21.86
C GLU A 338 -30.01 -3.84 -22.93
N THR A 339 -28.93 -3.08 -22.91
CA THR A 339 -27.77 -3.23 -23.80
C THR A 339 -26.73 -4.23 -23.31
N ALA A 340 -26.94 -4.85 -22.12
CA ALA A 340 -25.94 -5.73 -21.48
C ALA A 340 -25.57 -6.94 -22.36
N ASP A 341 -26.52 -7.52 -23.09
CA ASP A 341 -26.25 -8.69 -23.93
C ASP A 341 -25.35 -8.34 -25.11
N ASP A 342 -25.60 -7.21 -25.77
CA ASP A 342 -24.74 -6.72 -26.84
C ASP A 342 -23.36 -6.35 -26.29
N THR A 343 -23.32 -5.72 -25.11
CA THR A 343 -22.09 -5.37 -24.41
C THR A 343 -21.31 -6.63 -24.01
N LEU A 344 -22.00 -7.67 -23.50
CA LEU A 344 -21.38 -8.96 -23.18
C LEU A 344 -20.79 -9.67 -24.41
N ILE A 345 -21.47 -9.63 -25.55
CA ILE A 345 -20.96 -10.18 -26.81
C ILE A 345 -19.67 -9.44 -27.22
N LEU A 346 -19.69 -8.10 -27.16
CA LEU A 346 -18.53 -7.29 -27.47
C LEU A 346 -17.37 -7.57 -26.51
N LEU A 347 -17.63 -7.60 -25.20
CA LEU A 347 -16.62 -7.86 -24.17
C LEU A 347 -16.04 -9.26 -24.30
N ASN A 348 -16.86 -10.29 -24.57
CA ASN A 348 -16.37 -11.63 -24.84
C ASN A 348 -15.48 -11.69 -26.10
N GLY A 349 -15.81 -10.92 -27.12
CA GLY A 349 -14.94 -10.75 -28.29
C GLY A 349 -13.59 -10.12 -27.94
N LYS A 350 -13.61 -9.07 -27.09
CA LYS A 350 -12.38 -8.44 -26.58
C LYS A 350 -11.59 -9.40 -25.67
N LEU A 351 -12.28 -10.15 -24.81
CA LEU A 351 -11.65 -11.13 -23.92
C LEU A 351 -10.87 -12.19 -24.71
N LYS A 352 -11.47 -12.78 -25.75
CA LYS A 352 -10.79 -13.76 -26.61
C LYS A 352 -9.50 -13.19 -27.25
N LYS A 353 -9.54 -11.92 -27.67
CA LYS A 353 -8.34 -11.25 -28.20
C LYS A 353 -7.29 -11.03 -27.11
N ALA A 354 -7.71 -10.55 -25.94
CA ALA A 354 -6.81 -10.33 -24.80
C ALA A 354 -6.18 -11.65 -24.32
N GLU A 355 -6.95 -12.74 -24.25
CA GLU A 355 -6.43 -14.08 -23.93
C GLU A 355 -5.39 -14.58 -24.94
N ALA A 356 -5.56 -14.27 -26.21
CA ALA A 356 -4.57 -14.59 -27.24
C ALA A 356 -3.26 -13.82 -27.02
N VAL A 357 -3.36 -12.52 -26.66
CA VAL A 357 -2.19 -11.67 -26.33
C VAL A 357 -1.47 -12.20 -25.08
N VAL A 358 -2.22 -12.50 -24.01
CA VAL A 358 -1.66 -13.08 -22.78
C VAL A 358 -0.96 -14.40 -23.06
N ARG A 359 -1.56 -15.26 -23.90
CA ARG A 359 -0.97 -16.54 -24.30
C ARG A 359 0.33 -16.37 -25.06
N ALA A 360 0.38 -15.41 -25.99
CA ALA A 360 1.59 -15.10 -26.76
C ALA A 360 2.71 -14.55 -25.85
N ALA A 361 2.39 -13.57 -25.01
CA ALA A 361 3.34 -13.00 -24.05
C ALA A 361 3.80 -14.06 -23.02
N GLY A 362 2.89 -14.92 -22.56
CA GLY A 362 3.20 -16.04 -21.66
C GLY A 362 4.12 -17.09 -22.30
N ALA A 363 3.94 -17.39 -23.57
CA ALA A 363 4.82 -18.29 -24.31
C ALA A 363 6.23 -17.68 -24.47
N GLU A 364 6.33 -16.39 -24.76
CA GLU A 364 7.61 -15.68 -24.83
C GLU A 364 8.33 -15.68 -23.49
N LEU A 365 7.62 -15.32 -22.41
CA LEU A 365 8.15 -15.35 -21.04
C LEU A 365 8.64 -16.76 -20.67
N THR A 366 7.83 -17.79 -20.97
CA THR A 366 8.19 -19.20 -20.73
C THR A 366 9.45 -19.60 -21.47
N GLN A 367 9.59 -19.21 -22.74
CA GLN A 367 10.77 -19.53 -23.52
C GLN A 367 12.03 -18.85 -22.96
N LYS A 368 11.95 -17.59 -22.57
CA LYS A 368 13.05 -16.87 -21.91
C LYS A 368 13.42 -17.51 -20.57
N ARG A 369 12.42 -17.88 -19.77
CA ARG A 369 12.62 -18.61 -18.51
C ARG A 369 13.30 -19.96 -18.71
N LYS A 370 12.93 -20.72 -19.74
CA LYS A 370 13.59 -22.01 -20.07
C LYS A 370 15.05 -21.81 -20.45
N THR A 371 15.36 -20.77 -21.21
CA THR A 371 16.76 -20.43 -21.53
C THR A 371 17.55 -20.05 -20.28
N ALA A 372 16.98 -19.22 -19.41
CA ALA A 372 17.60 -18.87 -18.14
C ALA A 372 17.75 -20.08 -17.21
N ALA A 373 16.76 -20.99 -17.18
CA ALA A 373 16.82 -22.22 -16.40
C ALA A 373 17.98 -23.12 -16.82
N GLN A 374 18.21 -23.31 -18.11
CA GLN A 374 19.36 -24.08 -18.60
C GLN A 374 20.69 -23.46 -18.17
N ALA A 375 20.81 -22.14 -18.24
CA ALA A 375 22.01 -21.44 -17.79
C ALA A 375 22.20 -21.56 -16.26
N LEU A 376 21.11 -21.44 -15.49
CA LEU A 376 21.11 -21.59 -14.03
C LEU A 376 21.49 -23.02 -13.63
N GLU A 377 20.91 -24.05 -14.28
CA GLU A 377 21.24 -25.44 -14.05
C GLU A 377 22.72 -25.74 -14.28
N GLN A 378 23.28 -25.25 -15.38
CA GLN A 378 24.70 -25.43 -15.69
C GLN A 378 25.59 -24.77 -14.66
N ARG A 379 25.22 -23.53 -14.24
CA ARG A 379 25.99 -22.78 -13.27
C ARG A 379 25.96 -23.43 -11.90
N ILE A 380 24.78 -23.84 -11.42
CA ILE A 380 24.62 -24.55 -10.14
C ILE A 380 25.37 -25.89 -10.18
N GLN A 381 25.29 -26.62 -11.30
CA GLN A 381 26.01 -27.90 -11.44
C GLN A 381 27.54 -27.69 -11.36
N SER A 382 28.06 -26.60 -11.91
CA SER A 382 29.47 -26.23 -11.77
C SER A 382 29.85 -25.93 -10.31
N GLU A 383 29.05 -25.11 -9.63
CA GLU A 383 29.26 -24.77 -8.21
C GLU A 383 29.24 -26.01 -7.31
N LEU A 384 28.30 -26.95 -7.57
CA LEU A 384 28.23 -28.21 -6.82
C LEU A 384 29.47 -29.08 -7.04
N ARG A 385 30.04 -29.10 -8.25
CA ARG A 385 31.31 -29.79 -8.52
C ARG A 385 32.48 -29.18 -7.76
N ASP A 386 32.55 -27.85 -7.71
CA ASP A 386 33.56 -27.12 -6.96
C ASP A 386 33.49 -27.43 -5.45
N LEU A 387 32.29 -27.75 -4.95
CA LEU A 387 32.04 -28.14 -3.55
C LEU A 387 32.20 -29.67 -3.32
N ASP A 388 32.84 -30.41 -4.25
CA ASP A 388 33.05 -31.87 -4.21
C ASP A 388 31.74 -32.70 -4.21
N MET A 389 30.69 -32.16 -4.84
CA MET A 389 29.37 -32.79 -4.96
C MET A 389 29.07 -33.28 -6.40
N ASN A 390 30.00 -34.01 -6.97
CA ASN A 390 29.96 -34.43 -8.38
C ASN A 390 28.77 -35.33 -8.76
N LYS A 391 28.13 -35.98 -7.78
CA LYS A 391 27.00 -36.91 -7.99
C LYS A 391 25.64 -36.23 -7.92
N VAL A 392 25.58 -35.06 -7.40
CA VAL A 392 24.34 -34.28 -7.25
C VAL A 392 23.88 -33.78 -8.62
N ARG A 393 22.61 -33.90 -8.90
CA ARG A 393 21.98 -33.37 -10.11
C ARG A 393 20.96 -32.31 -9.69
N PHE A 394 20.97 -31.20 -10.37
CA PHE A 394 20.00 -30.11 -10.22
C PHE A 394 19.24 -29.93 -11.53
N ALA A 395 17.93 -29.74 -11.47
CA ALA A 395 17.07 -29.46 -12.61
C ALA A 395 15.93 -28.49 -12.21
N ILE A 396 15.41 -27.77 -13.18
CA ILE A 396 14.29 -26.86 -13.01
C ILE A 396 13.09 -27.40 -13.79
N GLU A 397 12.04 -27.74 -13.05
CA GLU A 397 10.78 -28.24 -13.62
C GLU A 397 9.84 -27.08 -13.95
N PHE A 398 9.18 -27.16 -15.10
CA PHE A 398 8.14 -26.28 -15.55
C PHE A 398 6.83 -27.04 -15.67
N THR A 399 5.84 -26.69 -14.85
CA THR A 399 4.47 -27.20 -14.97
C THR A 399 3.56 -26.08 -15.45
N GLU A 400 2.76 -26.32 -16.46
CA GLU A 400 1.79 -25.35 -16.95
C GLU A 400 0.71 -25.10 -15.91
N LYS A 401 0.30 -23.83 -15.76
CA LYS A 401 -0.83 -23.39 -14.95
C LYS A 401 -1.69 -22.40 -15.71
N GLU A 402 -2.90 -22.18 -15.24
CA GLU A 402 -3.73 -21.07 -15.71
C GLU A 402 -2.98 -19.74 -15.60
N PRO A 403 -3.16 -18.84 -16.57
CA PRO A 403 -2.55 -17.53 -16.56
C PRO A 403 -2.80 -16.80 -15.24
N ALA A 404 -1.73 -16.36 -14.58
CA ALA A 404 -1.74 -15.58 -13.35
C ALA A 404 -0.78 -14.40 -13.49
N ALA A 405 -0.78 -13.47 -12.55
CA ALA A 405 0.04 -12.24 -12.63
C ALA A 405 1.55 -12.50 -12.73
N ASP A 406 2.02 -13.67 -12.32
CA ASP A 406 3.41 -14.12 -12.35
C ASP A 406 3.77 -15.01 -13.56
N GLY A 407 2.82 -15.27 -14.47
CA GLY A 407 3.03 -16.08 -15.67
C GLY A 407 2.11 -17.30 -15.77
N CYS A 408 2.45 -18.19 -16.73
CA CYS A 408 1.68 -19.40 -17.05
C CYS A 408 2.37 -20.68 -16.56
N ASN A 409 3.40 -20.60 -15.72
CA ASN A 409 4.16 -21.77 -15.26
C ASN A 409 4.33 -21.76 -13.74
N VAL A 410 4.21 -22.93 -13.14
CA VAL A 410 4.79 -23.25 -11.84
C VAL A 410 6.22 -23.71 -12.08
N ILE A 411 7.18 -23.10 -11.38
CA ILE A 411 8.61 -23.37 -11.50
C ILE A 411 9.07 -23.99 -10.20
N ARG A 412 9.71 -25.18 -10.29
CA ARG A 412 10.23 -25.91 -9.14
C ARG A 412 11.68 -26.27 -9.32
N PHE A 413 12.47 -26.09 -8.29
CA PHE A 413 13.85 -26.55 -8.24
C PHE A 413 13.87 -27.98 -7.70
N LEU A 414 14.35 -28.88 -8.53
CA LEU A 414 14.47 -30.31 -8.22
C LEU A 414 15.93 -30.68 -8.06
N MET A 415 16.20 -31.64 -7.21
CA MET A 415 17.55 -32.15 -6.99
C MET A 415 17.55 -33.63 -6.66
N SER A 416 18.66 -34.30 -6.98
CA SER A 416 18.99 -35.67 -6.57
C SER A 416 20.35 -35.62 -5.88
N ALA A 417 20.45 -36.14 -4.65
CA ALA A 417 21.69 -36.19 -3.89
C ALA A 417 22.65 -37.26 -4.36
N ASN A 418 22.12 -38.39 -4.87
CA ASN A 418 22.90 -39.55 -5.27
C ASN A 418 22.72 -39.91 -6.74
N ALA A 419 23.73 -40.50 -7.34
CA ALA A 419 23.65 -41.00 -8.71
C ALA A 419 22.62 -42.16 -8.81
N GLY A 420 21.64 -42.02 -9.71
CA GLY A 420 20.60 -43.00 -9.92
C GLY A 420 19.31 -42.80 -9.13
N GLU A 421 19.25 -41.82 -8.22
CA GLU A 421 18.02 -41.43 -7.56
C GLU A 421 17.19 -40.49 -8.44
N ASP A 422 15.87 -40.50 -8.23
CA ASP A 422 14.95 -39.58 -8.89
C ASP A 422 15.13 -38.16 -8.39
N LEU A 423 14.88 -37.18 -9.28
CA LEU A 423 14.83 -35.77 -8.92
C LEU A 423 13.63 -35.50 -8.00
N ARG A 424 13.87 -34.84 -6.89
CA ARG A 424 12.84 -34.46 -5.90
C ARG A 424 12.95 -32.98 -5.58
N PRO A 425 11.86 -32.32 -5.11
CA PRO A 425 11.94 -30.95 -4.60
C PRO A 425 13.05 -30.81 -3.57
N ILE A 426 13.79 -29.71 -3.64
CA ILE A 426 14.92 -29.43 -2.74
C ILE A 426 14.53 -29.55 -1.27
N ALA A 427 13.32 -29.13 -0.92
CA ALA A 427 12.76 -29.20 0.44
C ALA A 427 12.67 -30.63 1.01
N LYS A 428 12.73 -31.66 0.15
CA LYS A 428 12.63 -33.08 0.54
C LYS A 428 13.98 -33.80 0.65
N ILE A 429 15.10 -33.06 0.53
CA ILE A 429 16.45 -33.63 0.64
C ILE A 429 16.82 -33.77 2.11
N ALA A 430 17.13 -34.98 2.55
CA ALA A 430 17.14 -35.34 3.97
C ALA A 430 18.47 -35.12 4.72
N SER A 431 19.57 -34.74 4.05
CA SER A 431 20.91 -34.63 4.71
C SER A 431 21.26 -33.18 5.03
N GLY A 432 21.42 -32.85 6.31
CA GLY A 432 21.70 -31.48 6.77
C GLY A 432 23.01 -30.89 6.20
N GLY A 433 24.10 -31.64 6.14
CA GLY A 433 25.38 -31.17 5.60
C GLY A 433 25.42 -31.07 4.07
N GLU A 434 24.69 -31.91 3.37
CA GLU A 434 24.56 -31.83 1.90
C GLU A 434 23.65 -30.65 1.53
N LEU A 435 22.54 -30.50 2.25
CA LEU A 435 21.64 -29.36 2.06
C LEU A 435 22.35 -28.02 2.27
N ALA A 436 23.17 -27.89 3.30
CA ALA A 436 23.95 -26.67 3.55
C ALA A 436 24.88 -26.30 2.37
N ARG A 437 25.57 -27.27 1.78
CA ARG A 437 26.44 -27.05 0.60
C ARG A 437 25.63 -26.70 -0.66
N ILE A 438 24.51 -27.37 -0.85
CA ILE A 438 23.56 -27.09 -1.95
C ILE A 438 23.05 -25.66 -1.84
N MET A 439 22.64 -25.26 -0.63
CA MET A 439 22.16 -23.92 -0.36
C MET A 439 23.24 -22.87 -0.59
N LEU A 440 24.49 -23.20 -0.24
CA LEU A 440 25.64 -22.33 -0.53
C LEU A 440 25.86 -22.18 -2.04
N ALA A 441 25.83 -23.27 -2.81
CA ALA A 441 25.98 -23.22 -4.27
C ALA A 441 24.88 -22.36 -4.92
N LEU A 442 23.63 -22.59 -4.54
CA LEU A 442 22.49 -21.80 -5.00
C LEU A 442 22.64 -20.31 -4.66
N LYS A 443 22.99 -20.02 -3.41
CA LYS A 443 23.19 -18.64 -2.93
C LYS A 443 24.31 -17.94 -3.67
N ASN A 444 25.42 -18.62 -3.90
CA ASN A 444 26.55 -18.04 -4.65
C ASN A 444 26.13 -17.63 -6.06
N VAL A 445 25.45 -18.53 -6.79
CA VAL A 445 25.00 -18.25 -8.16
C VAL A 445 23.99 -17.10 -8.21
N LEU A 446 23.08 -17.03 -7.26
CA LEU A 446 22.06 -16.00 -7.19
C LEU A 446 22.67 -14.66 -6.73
N ALA A 447 23.57 -14.67 -5.74
CA ALA A 447 24.23 -13.50 -5.23
C ALA A 447 25.14 -12.79 -6.24
N GLU A 448 25.73 -13.52 -7.19
CA GLU A 448 26.53 -12.91 -8.29
C GLU A 448 25.68 -11.96 -9.17
N GLN A 449 24.39 -12.21 -9.30
CA GLN A 449 23.47 -11.41 -10.09
C GLN A 449 22.86 -10.23 -9.31
N GLU A 450 23.00 -10.23 -7.97
CA GLU A 450 22.49 -9.16 -7.14
C GLU A 450 23.41 -7.93 -7.21
N SER A 451 22.84 -6.73 -7.29
CA SER A 451 23.59 -5.46 -7.24
C SER A 451 24.10 -5.12 -5.82
N ILE A 452 23.78 -5.94 -4.82
CA ILE A 452 24.10 -5.73 -3.41
C ILE A 452 25.60 -5.89 -3.19
N ALA A 453 26.20 -4.88 -2.54
CA ALA A 453 27.63 -4.80 -2.35
C ALA A 453 28.18 -5.64 -1.18
N THR A 454 27.33 -5.94 -0.17
CA THR A 454 27.75 -6.65 1.05
C THR A 454 26.89 -7.90 1.26
N LEU A 455 27.55 -9.04 1.46
CA LEU A 455 26.92 -10.33 1.75
C LEU A 455 27.37 -10.84 3.12
N VAL A 456 26.43 -11.22 3.96
CA VAL A 456 26.68 -11.85 5.26
C VAL A 456 26.32 -13.32 5.17
N PHE A 457 27.25 -14.19 5.51
CA PHE A 457 27.06 -15.63 5.59
C PHE A 457 27.11 -16.07 7.05
N ASP A 458 25.95 -16.44 7.57
CA ASP A 458 25.82 -17.00 8.92
C ASP A 458 25.51 -18.50 8.83
N GLU A 459 26.18 -19.30 9.67
CA GLU A 459 26.01 -20.77 9.72
C GLU A 459 26.29 -21.50 8.39
N VAL A 460 27.09 -20.91 7.49
CA VAL A 460 27.45 -21.52 6.20
C VAL A 460 28.30 -22.78 6.37
N ASP A 461 28.88 -22.96 7.53
CA ASP A 461 29.76 -24.05 7.94
C ASP A 461 29.03 -25.18 8.69
N THR A 462 27.71 -25.10 8.89
CA THR A 462 26.91 -26.13 9.55
C THR A 462 26.93 -27.42 8.75
N GLY A 463 27.42 -28.51 9.37
CA GLY A 463 27.53 -29.82 8.72
C GLY A 463 28.63 -29.94 7.66
N VAL A 464 29.56 -28.98 7.60
CA VAL A 464 30.69 -28.98 6.66
C VAL A 464 32.00 -29.22 7.44
N SER A 465 32.91 -30.03 6.92
CA SER A 465 34.20 -30.29 7.55
C SER A 465 35.29 -30.69 6.52
N GLY A 466 36.55 -30.64 6.93
CA GLY A 466 37.69 -31.10 6.15
C GLY A 466 37.81 -30.44 4.77
N ARG A 467 37.88 -31.23 3.72
CA ARG A 467 38.05 -30.75 2.34
C ARG A 467 36.89 -29.89 1.86
N ALA A 468 35.67 -30.22 2.29
CA ALA A 468 34.50 -29.42 1.93
C ALA A 468 34.57 -28.00 2.53
N ALA A 469 35.02 -27.87 3.79
CA ALA A 469 35.25 -26.57 4.42
C ALA A 469 36.28 -25.71 3.66
N GLN A 470 37.35 -26.36 3.18
CA GLN A 470 38.36 -25.67 2.37
C GLN A 470 37.75 -25.15 1.05
N LYS A 471 36.93 -25.95 0.37
CA LYS A 471 36.27 -25.53 -0.87
C LYS A 471 35.28 -24.40 -0.66
N VAL A 472 34.51 -24.44 0.44
CA VAL A 472 33.64 -23.33 0.85
C VAL A 472 34.47 -22.04 1.06
N ALA A 473 35.59 -22.15 1.78
CA ALA A 473 36.47 -21.00 2.07
C ALA A 473 37.06 -20.39 0.78
N GLU A 474 37.55 -21.25 -0.14
CA GLU A 474 38.04 -20.83 -1.46
C GLU A 474 36.96 -20.09 -2.23
N LYS A 475 35.72 -20.59 -2.22
CA LYS A 475 34.59 -19.98 -2.91
C LYS A 475 34.18 -18.62 -2.34
N LEU A 476 34.08 -18.52 -1.02
CA LEU A 476 33.80 -17.22 -0.37
C LEU A 476 34.89 -16.20 -0.68
N THR A 477 36.15 -16.64 -0.74
CA THR A 477 37.27 -15.77 -1.14
C THR A 477 37.14 -15.28 -2.59
N GLN A 478 36.64 -16.10 -3.51
CA GLN A 478 36.36 -15.69 -4.88
C GLN A 478 35.26 -14.64 -4.94
N VAL A 479 34.14 -14.85 -4.23
CA VAL A 479 33.04 -13.87 -4.12
C VAL A 479 33.53 -12.55 -3.54
N ALA A 480 34.41 -12.62 -2.54
CA ALA A 480 34.96 -11.46 -1.85
C ALA A 480 35.82 -10.53 -2.73
N ARG A 481 36.19 -10.97 -3.93
CA ARG A 481 36.91 -10.10 -4.92
C ARG A 481 36.02 -9.01 -5.51
N HIS A 482 34.73 -9.26 -5.60
CA HIS A 482 33.78 -8.36 -6.24
C HIS A 482 32.78 -7.76 -5.25
N LYS A 483 32.66 -8.36 -4.07
CA LYS A 483 31.74 -7.97 -3.02
C LYS A 483 32.42 -7.98 -1.67
N GLN A 484 31.88 -7.27 -0.70
CA GLN A 484 32.28 -7.45 0.68
C GLN A 484 31.56 -8.69 1.24
N VAL A 485 32.33 -9.62 1.81
CA VAL A 485 31.83 -10.84 2.43
C VAL A 485 32.10 -10.79 3.93
N LEU A 486 31.06 -10.99 4.73
CA LEU A 486 31.15 -11.17 6.17
C LEU A 486 30.71 -12.61 6.46
N CYS A 487 31.53 -13.39 7.15
CA CYS A 487 31.22 -14.79 7.46
C CYS A 487 31.35 -15.05 8.96
N VAL A 488 30.27 -15.47 9.59
CA VAL A 488 30.29 -15.98 10.95
C VAL A 488 30.60 -17.48 10.88
N THR A 489 31.73 -17.91 11.49
CA THR A 489 32.20 -19.29 11.33
C THR A 489 32.85 -19.83 12.61
N HIS A 490 32.80 -21.14 12.74
CA HIS A 490 33.58 -21.89 13.74
C HIS A 490 34.66 -22.77 13.09
N LEU A 491 34.84 -22.70 11.76
CA LEU A 491 35.83 -23.49 11.04
C LEU A 491 37.11 -22.73 10.79
N PRO A 492 38.28 -23.32 11.18
CA PRO A 492 39.57 -22.68 10.98
C PRO A 492 39.92 -22.44 9.51
N GLN A 493 39.46 -23.29 8.60
CA GLN A 493 39.68 -23.17 7.15
C GLN A 493 39.05 -21.86 6.60
N LEU A 494 37.80 -21.55 7.00
CA LEU A 494 37.12 -20.33 6.57
C LEU A 494 37.83 -19.09 7.18
N ALA A 495 38.12 -19.13 8.46
CA ALA A 495 38.77 -18.03 9.17
C ALA A 495 40.21 -17.74 8.65
N ALA A 496 40.95 -18.80 8.25
CA ALA A 496 42.26 -18.65 7.66
C ALA A 496 42.24 -17.94 6.30
N MET A 497 41.23 -18.19 5.50
CA MET A 497 41.05 -17.58 4.16
C MET A 497 40.57 -16.13 4.19
N ALA A 498 40.14 -15.61 5.33
CA ALA A 498 39.64 -14.24 5.44
C ALA A 498 40.78 -13.20 5.30
N ASP A 499 40.49 -12.05 4.69
CA ASP A 499 41.39 -10.89 4.63
C ASP A 499 41.46 -10.19 5.99
N THR A 500 40.32 -10.08 6.66
CA THR A 500 40.21 -9.52 8.02
C THR A 500 39.53 -10.54 8.93
N HIS A 501 40.10 -10.75 10.12
CA HIS A 501 39.60 -11.73 11.08
C HIS A 501 39.30 -11.05 12.42
N PHE A 502 38.06 -11.24 12.91
CA PHE A 502 37.62 -10.75 14.20
C PHE A 502 37.35 -11.91 15.16
N SER A 503 37.76 -11.78 16.40
CA SER A 503 37.39 -12.68 17.50
C SER A 503 36.28 -12.04 18.33
N VAL A 504 35.24 -12.81 18.61
CA VAL A 504 34.14 -12.46 19.51
C VAL A 504 34.39 -13.15 20.85
N GLU A 505 34.79 -12.37 21.84
CA GLU A 505 35.23 -12.88 23.15
C GLU A 505 34.29 -12.49 24.26
N LYS A 506 34.05 -13.42 25.18
CA LYS A 506 33.35 -13.16 26.43
C LYS A 506 34.30 -12.74 27.52
N GLY A 507 33.92 -11.71 28.26
CA GLY A 507 34.57 -11.31 29.51
C GLY A 507 33.57 -11.21 30.66
N GLU A 508 34.07 -11.26 31.88
CA GLU A 508 33.27 -10.98 33.07
C GLU A 508 33.85 -9.76 33.79
N SER A 509 33.04 -8.80 34.12
CA SER A 509 33.40 -7.64 34.92
C SER A 509 32.22 -7.27 35.84
N GLY A 510 32.48 -7.10 37.13
CA GLY A 510 31.49 -6.73 38.12
C GLY A 510 30.32 -7.73 38.23
N GLY A 511 30.56 -9.04 37.99
CA GLY A 511 29.51 -10.09 38.03
C GLY A 511 28.55 -10.07 36.83
N ARG A 512 28.91 -9.33 35.76
CA ARG A 512 28.13 -9.31 34.49
C ARG A 512 29.02 -9.75 33.34
N THR A 513 28.43 -10.51 32.43
CA THR A 513 29.09 -10.92 31.18
C THR A 513 29.00 -9.78 30.18
N PHE A 514 30.12 -9.51 29.51
CA PHE A 514 30.20 -8.61 28.36
C PHE A 514 30.85 -9.32 27.18
N THR A 515 30.55 -8.86 25.98
CA THR A 515 31.18 -9.36 24.74
C THR A 515 31.97 -8.24 24.10
N ARG A 516 33.17 -8.56 23.64
CA ARG A 516 34.02 -7.68 22.84
C ARG A 516 34.30 -8.31 21.48
N VAL A 517 34.40 -7.46 20.46
CA VAL A 517 34.82 -7.87 19.12
C VAL A 517 36.19 -7.24 18.86
N ILE A 518 37.19 -8.07 18.58
CA ILE A 518 38.57 -7.66 18.44
C ILE A 518 39.06 -8.06 17.06
N GLN A 519 39.64 -7.13 16.31
CA GLN A 519 40.31 -7.44 15.07
C GLN A 519 41.67 -8.07 15.39
N LEU A 520 41.96 -9.22 14.78
CA LEU A 520 43.15 -10.00 15.04
C LEU A 520 44.26 -9.65 14.05
N ASP A 521 45.47 -9.46 14.55
CA ASP A 521 46.69 -9.47 13.75
C ASP A 521 47.13 -10.92 13.41
N ARG A 522 48.20 -11.10 12.65
CA ARG A 522 48.64 -12.42 12.18
C ARG A 522 48.93 -13.40 13.33
N GLU A 523 49.57 -12.95 14.40
CA GLU A 523 49.89 -13.81 15.53
C GLU A 523 48.66 -14.17 16.36
N ALA A 524 47.77 -13.19 16.58
CA ALA A 524 46.49 -13.43 17.24
C ALA A 524 45.60 -14.35 16.40
N ARG A 525 45.58 -14.20 15.06
CA ARG A 525 44.87 -15.14 14.15
C ARG A 525 45.40 -16.57 14.29
N LYS A 526 46.70 -16.74 14.35
CA LYS A 526 47.33 -18.06 14.52
C LYS A 526 46.93 -18.69 15.86
N ALA A 527 46.91 -17.91 16.94
CA ALA A 527 46.47 -18.36 18.25
C ALA A 527 44.96 -18.74 18.26
N GLU A 528 44.12 -17.91 17.64
CA GLU A 528 42.67 -18.15 17.54
C GLU A 528 42.36 -19.40 16.69
N LEU A 529 43.03 -19.59 15.55
CA LEU A 529 42.87 -20.79 14.72
C LEU A 529 43.27 -22.05 15.46
N ALA A 530 44.38 -22.00 16.22
CA ALA A 530 44.81 -23.10 17.09
C ALA A 530 43.79 -23.40 18.19
N ARG A 531 43.20 -22.34 18.81
CA ARG A 531 42.14 -22.47 19.80
C ARG A 531 40.86 -23.11 19.21
N ILE A 532 40.42 -22.71 18.02
CA ILE A 532 39.26 -23.28 17.35
C ILE A 532 39.49 -24.77 17.05
N THR A 533 40.70 -25.14 16.67
CA THR A 533 41.04 -26.51 16.31
C THR A 533 41.21 -27.41 17.53
N GLY A 534 41.88 -26.94 18.59
CA GLY A 534 42.25 -27.74 19.76
C GLY A 534 41.41 -27.52 21.02
N GLY A 535 40.47 -26.58 20.99
CA GLY A 535 39.67 -26.20 22.16
C GLY A 535 40.52 -25.42 23.19
N SER A 536 40.36 -25.73 24.48
CA SER A 536 41.00 -25.01 25.59
C SER A 536 42.51 -25.28 25.72
N GLN A 537 43.04 -26.33 25.10
CA GLN A 537 44.48 -26.68 25.19
C GLN A 537 45.17 -26.41 23.85
N VAL A 538 45.83 -25.26 23.76
CA VAL A 538 46.63 -24.88 22.58
C VAL A 538 48.04 -25.46 22.74
N THR A 539 48.41 -26.43 21.92
CA THR A 539 49.74 -27.04 21.87
C THR A 539 50.64 -26.37 20.84
N PRO A 540 51.97 -26.47 20.93
CA PRO A 540 52.88 -25.97 19.90
C PRO A 540 52.58 -26.53 18.50
N ALA A 541 52.21 -27.80 18.39
CA ALA A 541 51.84 -28.45 17.13
C ALA A 541 50.58 -27.84 16.51
N LEU A 542 49.59 -27.46 17.33
CA LEU A 542 48.38 -26.77 16.84
C LEU A 542 48.68 -25.35 16.34
N LEU A 543 49.61 -24.65 17.02
CA LEU A 543 50.07 -23.34 16.55
C LEU A 543 50.83 -23.45 15.22
N GLU A 544 51.67 -24.46 15.04
CA GLU A 544 52.36 -24.73 13.78
C GLU A 544 51.36 -25.02 12.65
N SER A 545 50.42 -25.91 12.88
CA SER A 545 49.35 -26.22 11.92
C SER A 545 48.48 -25.01 11.57
N ALA A 546 48.16 -24.15 12.54
CA ALA A 546 47.46 -22.88 12.32
C ALA A 546 48.26 -21.92 11.43
N GLY A 547 49.59 -21.88 11.64
CA GLY A 547 50.51 -21.12 10.79
C GLY A 547 50.51 -21.63 9.34
N GLU A 548 50.59 -22.93 9.16
CA GLU A 548 50.54 -23.55 7.83
C GLU A 548 49.19 -23.26 7.10
N LEU A 549 48.07 -23.26 7.82
CA LEU A 549 46.77 -22.89 7.24
C LEU A 549 46.75 -21.44 6.73
N LEU A 550 47.34 -20.50 7.48
CA LEU A 550 47.46 -19.11 7.06
C LEU A 550 48.39 -18.96 5.84
N ASP A 551 49.53 -19.69 5.82
CA ASP A 551 50.48 -19.66 4.71
C ASP A 551 49.85 -20.26 3.43
N GLN A 552 49.07 -21.35 3.54
CA GLN A 552 48.30 -21.94 2.44
C GLN A 552 47.24 -20.96 1.91
N ALA A 553 46.54 -20.27 2.79
CA ALA A 553 45.56 -19.25 2.42
C ALA A 553 46.22 -18.09 1.66
N ASP A 554 47.40 -17.62 2.12
CA ASP A 554 48.16 -16.58 1.45
C ASP A 554 48.66 -17.05 0.06
N ALA A 555 49.15 -18.29 -0.04
CA ALA A 555 49.59 -18.88 -1.29
C ALA A 555 48.42 -19.02 -2.30
N TYR A 556 47.25 -19.49 -1.85
CA TYR A 556 46.05 -19.57 -2.68
C TYR A 556 45.67 -18.20 -3.24
N ARG A 557 45.64 -17.16 -2.39
CA ARG A 557 45.33 -15.79 -2.81
C ARG A 557 46.31 -15.29 -3.86
N LYS A 558 47.60 -15.49 -3.64
CA LYS A 558 48.64 -15.10 -4.60
C LYS A 558 48.52 -15.81 -5.94
N GLN A 559 48.16 -17.11 -5.92
CA GLN A 559 48.06 -17.91 -7.14
C GLN A 559 46.81 -17.56 -8.01
N HIS A 560 45.72 -17.20 -7.37
CA HIS A 560 44.41 -17.05 -8.07
C HIS A 560 44.00 -15.59 -8.26
N PHE A 561 44.68 -14.63 -7.62
CA PHE A 561 44.21 -13.24 -7.56
C PHE A 561 45.27 -12.16 -7.79
N VAL A 562 46.47 -12.55 -8.22
CA VAL A 562 47.54 -11.62 -8.64
C VAL A 562 47.53 -11.42 -10.15
#